data_22e46b087c91bf2cb0f06bdd19624a9d
#
_entry.id   22e46b087c91bf2cb0f06bdd19624a9d
#
_cell.length_a   1.000
_cell.length_b   1.000
_cell.length_c   1.000
_cell.angle_alpha   90.00
_cell.angle_beta   90.00
_cell.angle_gamma   90.00
#
_symmetry.space_group_name_H-M   'P 1'
#
loop_
_entity.id
_entity.type
_entity.pdbx_description
1 polymer ?
#
loop_
_entity_poly.entity_id
_entity_poly.type
_entity_poly.pdbx_seq_one_letter_code
_entity_poly.pdbx_strand_id
1 'polypeptide(L)'
;MTSISGRDPHTGRNVEVVIRDGIIAAITDVPSADPAWLSPGLIDLQINGYKGFDLNADNLTSDTVIDLSRSVLATGVTTFLPTIITASEEKIIACLRAIAAARQLNPALQHMIPGAHVEGPHLSPEAGPRGAHPREHIRPPSITEFDRWQRASGDLVKLVTLSPHFAEAPNYIAALRDRGILVSIGHTHASPEQIHAAVDAGATLSTHLGNGVDDPLPRHPNLLWTQLAEDRLTAMFIGDGHHLPDDTLKVMLRAKGLDRAILVSDVVALGGMPPGLYETPVGGLVELTPDGRLSLHGTRFLAGSAVPLKDAVAHLATMYLSLSESLRLATQNPARFLGRTGKLQVGAPGDLVRFTWKPAEGIQIESVLLQGARLGR
;
A
#
# COMPACT_ATOMS: atom_id res chain seq x y z
N MET A 1 24.15 -17.97 6.64
CA MET A 1 23.12 -19.04 6.60
C MET A 1 22.19 -18.84 7.79
N THR A 2 20.90 -18.73 7.56
CA THR A 2 19.85 -18.53 8.58
C THR A 2 18.79 -19.59 8.36
N SER A 3 18.22 -20.16 9.44
CA SER A 3 17.02 -20.99 9.34
C SER A 3 15.91 -20.45 10.22
N ILE A 4 14.67 -20.70 9.80
CA ILE A 4 13.47 -20.32 10.52
C ILE A 4 12.37 -21.36 10.26
N SER A 5 11.64 -21.72 11.30
CA SER A 5 10.54 -22.69 11.21
C SER A 5 9.21 -22.05 11.53
N GLY A 6 8.14 -22.63 10.99
CA GLY A 6 6.78 -22.25 11.26
C GLY A 6 5.80 -22.99 10.36
N ARG A 7 4.52 -22.73 10.56
CA ARG A 7 3.46 -23.34 9.76
C ARG A 7 3.19 -22.49 8.53
N ASP A 8 3.31 -23.06 7.35
CA ASP A 8 2.94 -22.41 6.09
C ASP A 8 1.40 -22.22 6.03
N PRO A 9 0.89 -20.99 5.95
CA PRO A 9 -0.55 -20.72 5.93
C PRO A 9 -1.24 -21.23 4.65
N HIS A 10 -0.47 -21.43 3.56
CA HIS A 10 -1.03 -21.90 2.30
C HIS A 10 -1.21 -23.43 2.27
N THR A 11 -0.23 -24.17 2.76
CA THR A 11 -0.26 -25.66 2.75
C THR A 11 -0.73 -26.26 4.07
N GLY A 12 -0.69 -25.49 5.15
CA GLY A 12 -0.96 -25.96 6.51
C GLY A 12 0.14 -26.84 7.11
N ARG A 13 1.28 -27.06 6.39
CA ARG A 13 2.40 -27.90 6.83
C ARG A 13 3.38 -27.10 7.68
N ASN A 14 4.01 -27.79 8.64
CA ASN A 14 5.14 -27.20 9.35
C ASN A 14 6.39 -27.35 8.50
N VAL A 15 7.10 -26.26 8.30
CA VAL A 15 8.27 -26.20 7.43
C VAL A 15 9.44 -25.53 8.15
N GLU A 16 10.65 -25.96 7.82
CA GLU A 16 11.88 -25.23 8.06
C GLU A 16 12.36 -24.63 6.74
N VAL A 17 12.65 -23.32 6.76
CA VAL A 17 13.17 -22.57 5.62
C VAL A 17 14.62 -22.21 5.89
N VAL A 18 15.51 -22.65 5.01
CA VAL A 18 16.93 -22.32 5.04
C VAL A 18 17.23 -21.20 4.04
N ILE A 19 17.87 -20.13 4.51
CA ILE A 19 18.24 -18.98 3.72
C ILE A 19 19.76 -18.91 3.59
N ARG A 20 20.24 -18.74 2.36
CA ARG A 20 21.66 -18.48 2.03
C ARG A 20 21.75 -17.28 1.12
N ASP A 21 22.65 -16.37 1.43
CA ASP A 21 22.92 -15.16 0.63
C ASP A 21 21.64 -14.36 0.30
N GLY A 22 20.76 -14.25 1.29
CA GLY A 22 19.50 -13.49 1.16
C GLY A 22 18.36 -14.23 0.43
N ILE A 23 18.59 -15.47 -0.04
CA ILE A 23 17.65 -16.24 -0.87
C ILE A 23 17.24 -17.53 -0.14
N ILE A 24 15.99 -17.94 -0.29
CA ILE A 24 15.50 -19.23 0.21
C ILE A 24 16.19 -20.36 -0.57
N ALA A 25 17.07 -21.10 0.11
CA ALA A 25 17.83 -22.18 -0.47
C ALA A 25 17.13 -23.55 -0.36
N ALA A 26 16.35 -23.77 0.70
CA ALA A 26 15.60 -24.99 0.89
C ALA A 26 14.35 -24.75 1.75
N ILE A 27 13.34 -25.58 1.53
CA ILE A 27 12.15 -25.69 2.37
C ILE A 27 11.92 -27.17 2.62
N THR A 28 11.87 -27.57 3.89
CA THR A 28 11.71 -28.97 4.29
C THR A 28 10.56 -29.11 5.28
N ASP A 29 9.77 -30.14 5.13
CA ASP A 29 8.73 -30.47 6.11
C ASP A 29 9.39 -30.93 7.42
N VAL A 30 8.90 -30.42 8.53
CA VAL A 30 9.43 -30.79 9.87
C VAL A 30 8.29 -31.19 10.80
N PRO A 31 8.48 -32.21 11.66
CA PRO A 31 7.54 -32.50 12.72
C PRO A 31 7.65 -31.37 13.76
N SER A 32 6.61 -30.59 13.92
CA SER A 32 6.59 -29.48 14.89
C SER A 32 5.20 -29.33 15.50
N ALA A 33 5.15 -29.02 16.79
CA ALA A 33 3.94 -28.56 17.48
C ALA A 33 3.93 -27.05 17.65
N ASP A 34 4.84 -26.31 16.99
CA ASP A 34 4.94 -24.86 17.06
C ASP A 34 3.71 -24.22 16.42
N PRO A 35 2.92 -23.43 17.16
CA PRO A 35 1.71 -22.81 16.66
C PRO A 35 1.96 -21.60 15.74
N ALA A 36 3.20 -21.15 15.62
CA ALA A 36 3.52 -19.94 14.85
C ALA A 36 3.44 -20.20 13.34
N TRP A 37 2.89 -19.23 12.64
CA TRP A 37 2.81 -19.19 11.19
C TRP A 37 4.11 -18.61 10.60
N LEU A 38 4.43 -19.03 9.40
CA LEU A 38 5.56 -18.52 8.61
C LEU A 38 5.07 -18.16 7.22
N SER A 39 5.11 -16.89 6.86
CA SER A 39 4.73 -16.40 5.53
C SER A 39 5.86 -15.60 4.88
N PRO A 40 5.78 -15.35 3.56
CA PRO A 40 6.54 -14.26 2.96
C PRO A 40 6.23 -12.95 3.68
N GLY A 41 7.17 -12.00 3.66
CA GLY A 41 6.95 -10.66 4.17
C GLY A 41 5.82 -9.94 3.45
N LEU A 42 5.09 -9.10 4.17
CA LEU A 42 4.00 -8.31 3.62
C LEU A 42 4.54 -7.25 2.66
N ILE A 43 3.76 -6.93 1.64
CA ILE A 43 4.06 -5.93 0.61
C ILE A 43 2.93 -4.91 0.61
N ASP A 44 3.27 -3.65 0.88
CA ASP A 44 2.33 -2.54 0.94
C ASP A 44 2.62 -1.51 -0.15
N LEU A 45 1.67 -1.31 -1.07
CA LEU A 45 1.85 -0.38 -2.20
C LEU A 45 1.48 1.07 -1.85
N GLN A 46 1.05 1.33 -0.60
CA GLN A 46 0.63 2.66 -0.19
C GLN A 46 0.85 2.89 1.30
N ILE A 47 1.96 3.58 1.65
CA ILE A 47 2.29 4.01 3.02
C ILE A 47 2.68 5.49 2.98
N ASN A 48 1.93 6.33 3.71
CA ASN A 48 2.13 7.77 3.82
C ASN A 48 2.98 8.14 5.05
N GLY A 49 2.97 7.29 6.07
CA GLY A 49 3.70 7.48 7.33
C GLY A 49 3.39 6.39 8.34
N TYR A 50 4.04 6.39 9.50
CA TYR A 50 3.77 5.49 10.62
C TYR A 50 4.51 5.95 11.88
N LYS A 51 3.91 5.76 13.06
CA LYS A 51 4.51 6.08 14.38
C LYS A 51 5.11 7.48 14.49
N GLY A 52 4.41 8.48 13.98
CA GLY A 52 4.83 9.88 14.02
C GLY A 52 5.74 10.29 12.86
N PHE A 53 6.25 9.36 12.06
CA PHE A 53 7.05 9.65 10.88
C PHE A 53 6.13 9.88 9.68
N ASP A 54 6.18 11.07 9.09
CA ASP A 54 5.36 11.49 7.95
C ASP A 54 6.22 11.67 6.71
N LEU A 55 5.92 10.93 5.64
CA LEU A 55 6.60 11.05 4.34
C LEU A 55 6.22 12.33 3.57
N ASN A 56 5.17 13.00 4.01
CA ASN A 56 4.63 14.21 3.41
C ASN A 56 4.91 15.47 4.24
N ALA A 57 5.77 15.35 5.26
CA ALA A 57 6.21 16.51 6.06
C ALA A 57 7.04 17.50 5.23
N ASP A 58 6.95 18.78 5.56
CA ASP A 58 7.68 19.84 4.84
C ASP A 58 9.21 19.71 4.97
N ASN A 59 9.68 19.10 6.05
CA ASN A 59 11.09 18.91 6.37
C ASN A 59 11.50 17.44 6.36
N LEU A 60 10.93 16.62 5.47
CA LEU A 60 11.28 15.21 5.35
C LEU A 60 12.79 15.03 5.11
N THR A 61 13.42 14.19 5.93
CA THR A 61 14.84 13.86 5.84
C THR A 61 15.04 12.38 5.52
N SER A 62 16.25 12.02 5.06
CA SER A 62 16.63 10.61 4.89
C SER A 62 16.56 9.82 6.19
N ASP A 63 16.89 10.42 7.33
CA ASP A 63 16.82 9.77 8.64
C ASP A 63 15.38 9.45 9.02
N THR A 64 14.44 10.37 8.76
CA THR A 64 12.99 10.13 8.95
C THR A 64 12.52 8.92 8.13
N VAL A 65 12.95 8.80 6.87
CA VAL A 65 12.61 7.65 6.01
C VAL A 65 13.22 6.35 6.56
N ILE A 66 14.45 6.38 7.07
CA ILE A 66 15.11 5.22 7.67
C ILE A 66 14.35 4.76 8.92
N ASP A 67 13.97 5.66 9.81
CA ASP A 67 13.26 5.35 11.06
C ASP A 67 11.82 4.88 10.81
N LEU A 68 11.14 5.51 9.84
CA LEU A 68 9.86 5.01 9.33
C LEU A 68 10.00 3.55 8.85
N SER A 69 10.99 3.28 8.01
CA SER A 69 11.19 1.95 7.43
C SER A 69 11.43 0.88 8.49
N ARG A 70 12.18 1.19 9.56
CA ARG A 70 12.35 0.29 10.72
C ARG A 70 11.01 0.02 11.41
N SER A 71 10.22 1.07 11.61
CA SER A 71 8.91 0.97 12.26
C SER A 71 7.91 0.15 11.45
N VAL A 72 7.89 0.34 10.14
CA VAL A 72 7.07 -0.41 9.17
C VAL A 72 7.50 -1.87 9.12
N LEU A 73 8.81 -2.14 9.07
CA LEU A 73 9.35 -3.51 9.06
C LEU A 73 8.92 -4.31 10.30
N ALA A 74 8.86 -3.68 11.48
CA ALA A 74 8.40 -4.31 12.70
C ALA A 74 6.93 -4.78 12.63
N THR A 75 6.13 -4.28 11.69
CA THR A 75 4.76 -4.74 11.41
C THR A 75 4.70 -5.93 10.45
N GLY A 76 5.85 -6.45 9.98
CA GLY A 76 5.91 -7.54 9.01
C GLY A 76 5.95 -7.10 7.55
N VAL A 77 5.92 -5.81 7.26
CA VAL A 77 6.04 -5.28 5.90
C VAL A 77 7.51 -5.22 5.50
N THR A 78 7.93 -6.12 4.62
CA THR A 78 9.31 -6.21 4.13
C THR A 78 9.53 -5.45 2.81
N THR A 79 8.46 -5.06 2.16
CA THR A 79 8.48 -4.27 0.92
C THR A 79 7.35 -3.27 0.95
N PHE A 80 7.65 -2.01 0.63
CA PHE A 80 6.60 -0.99 0.49
C PHE A 80 6.96 0.10 -0.52
N LEU A 81 5.94 0.82 -0.99
CA LEU A 81 6.10 2.03 -1.75
C LEU A 81 5.80 3.24 -0.85
N PRO A 82 6.82 4.02 -0.45
CA PRO A 82 6.60 5.33 0.17
C PRO A 82 5.70 6.17 -0.72
N THR A 83 4.62 6.71 -0.14
CA THR A 83 3.59 7.42 -0.89
C THR A 83 3.68 8.91 -0.63
N ILE A 84 3.86 9.67 -1.72
CA ILE A 84 3.86 11.13 -1.71
C ILE A 84 2.53 11.61 -2.28
N ILE A 85 1.78 12.35 -1.47
CA ILE A 85 0.47 12.87 -1.86
C ILE A 85 0.58 14.18 -2.65
N THR A 86 -0.54 14.67 -3.14
CA THR A 86 -0.69 15.94 -3.84
C THR A 86 -0.01 17.09 -3.10
N ALA A 87 0.92 17.75 -3.76
CA ALA A 87 1.66 18.91 -3.25
C ALA A 87 2.19 19.77 -4.39
N SER A 88 2.92 20.85 -4.07
CA SER A 88 3.70 21.56 -5.06
C SER A 88 4.77 20.66 -5.68
N GLU A 89 5.21 20.96 -6.89
CA GLU A 89 6.25 20.17 -7.56
C GLU A 89 7.56 20.15 -6.75
N GLU A 90 7.92 21.29 -6.16
CA GLU A 90 9.11 21.41 -5.34
C GLU A 90 9.08 20.50 -4.12
N LYS A 91 7.90 20.40 -3.45
CA LYS A 91 7.72 19.51 -2.30
C LYS A 91 7.78 18.04 -2.72
N ILE A 92 7.10 17.65 -3.80
CA ILE A 92 7.16 16.28 -4.34
C ILE A 92 8.62 15.90 -4.61
N ILE A 93 9.37 16.77 -5.28
CA ILE A 93 10.80 16.55 -5.59
C ILE A 93 11.63 16.44 -4.30
N ALA A 94 11.39 17.29 -3.30
CA ALA A 94 12.11 17.25 -2.04
C ALA A 94 11.87 15.92 -1.31
N CYS A 95 10.63 15.46 -1.23
CA CYS A 95 10.29 14.16 -0.62
C CYS A 95 10.93 12.99 -1.37
N LEU A 96 10.85 12.97 -2.70
CA LEU A 96 11.46 11.94 -3.52
C LEU A 96 12.99 11.89 -3.35
N ARG A 97 13.65 13.03 -3.24
CA ARG A 97 15.10 13.13 -2.96
C ARG A 97 15.46 12.57 -1.59
N ALA A 98 14.65 12.85 -0.55
CA ALA A 98 14.87 12.31 0.79
C ALA A 98 14.77 10.78 0.81
N ILE A 99 13.78 10.21 0.10
CA ILE A 99 13.63 8.75 -0.05
C ILE A 99 14.81 8.16 -0.82
N ALA A 100 15.23 8.78 -1.92
CA ALA A 100 16.38 8.33 -2.70
C ALA A 100 17.66 8.35 -1.88
N ALA A 101 17.90 9.41 -1.10
CA ALA A 101 19.04 9.53 -0.20
C ALA A 101 19.03 8.45 0.90
N ALA A 102 17.88 8.18 1.52
CA ALA A 102 17.75 7.11 2.52
C ALA A 102 18.13 5.74 1.95
N ARG A 103 17.73 5.43 0.72
CA ARG A 103 18.10 4.18 0.02
C ARG A 103 19.61 4.10 -0.27
N GLN A 104 20.27 5.22 -0.53
CA GLN A 104 21.73 5.27 -0.73
C GLN A 104 22.49 5.07 0.59
N LEU A 105 22.01 5.65 1.68
CA LEU A 105 22.61 5.54 3.01
C LEU A 105 22.42 4.15 3.63
N ASN A 106 21.35 3.46 3.30
CA ASN A 106 21.04 2.14 3.87
C ASN A 106 20.70 1.15 2.74
N PRO A 107 21.63 0.24 2.38
CA PRO A 107 21.41 -0.74 1.30
C PRO A 107 20.20 -1.65 1.51
N ALA A 108 19.82 -1.96 2.75
CA ALA A 108 18.61 -2.75 3.02
C ALA A 108 17.32 -2.05 2.50
N LEU A 109 17.33 -0.70 2.50
CA LEU A 109 16.20 0.05 1.96
C LEU A 109 16.10 -0.01 0.43
N GLN A 110 17.19 -0.29 -0.28
CA GLN A 110 17.10 -0.50 -1.74
C GLN A 110 16.24 -1.73 -2.06
N HIS A 111 16.29 -2.74 -1.19
CA HIS A 111 15.45 -3.92 -1.31
C HIS A 111 14.02 -3.68 -0.77
N MET A 112 13.90 -3.03 0.38
CA MET A 112 12.62 -2.79 1.05
C MET A 112 11.74 -1.76 0.30
N ILE A 113 12.37 -0.75 -0.33
CA ILE A 113 11.72 0.33 -1.08
C ILE A 113 12.13 0.21 -2.56
N PRO A 114 11.46 -0.62 -3.37
CA PRO A 114 11.81 -0.79 -4.80
C PRO A 114 11.47 0.44 -5.65
N GLY A 115 10.68 1.35 -5.13
CA GLY A 115 10.26 2.58 -5.77
C GLY A 115 9.40 3.43 -4.86
N ALA A 116 8.86 4.53 -5.39
CA ALA A 116 7.91 5.40 -4.72
C ALA A 116 6.57 5.41 -5.47
N HIS A 117 5.49 5.66 -4.71
CA HIS A 117 4.17 5.94 -5.21
C HIS A 117 3.92 7.45 -5.14
N VAL A 118 3.54 8.08 -6.24
CA VAL A 118 3.08 9.48 -6.26
C VAL A 118 1.57 9.48 -6.47
N GLU A 119 0.84 9.87 -5.42
CA GLU A 119 -0.62 9.93 -5.41
C GLU A 119 -1.08 11.36 -5.70
N GLY A 120 -1.45 11.59 -6.93
CA GLY A 120 -1.67 12.93 -7.46
C GLY A 120 -0.37 13.57 -7.98
N PRO A 121 -0.35 14.89 -8.21
CA PRO A 121 -1.38 15.90 -8.02
C PRO A 121 -2.48 15.93 -9.10
N HIS A 122 -2.50 14.95 -9.97
CA HIS A 122 -3.40 14.87 -11.12
C HIS A 122 -4.74 14.21 -10.73
N LEU A 123 -5.37 14.72 -9.66
CA LEU A 123 -6.59 14.18 -9.07
C LEU A 123 -7.81 15.06 -9.40
N SER A 124 -9.00 14.60 -9.03
CA SER A 124 -10.21 15.40 -9.13
C SER A 124 -10.16 16.63 -8.22
N PRO A 125 -10.57 17.82 -8.67
CA PRO A 125 -10.72 19.00 -7.82
C PRO A 125 -12.02 18.99 -7.02
N GLU A 126 -12.97 18.09 -7.32
CA GLU A 126 -14.26 17.98 -6.65
C GLU A 126 -14.09 17.49 -5.21
N ALA A 127 -14.90 18.02 -4.29
CA ALA A 127 -14.68 17.86 -2.86
C ALA A 127 -14.70 16.40 -2.38
N GLY A 128 -15.64 15.59 -2.88
CA GLY A 128 -15.76 14.17 -2.54
C GLY A 128 -14.55 13.35 -3.00
N PRO A 129 -14.30 13.28 -4.32
CA PRO A 129 -13.15 12.55 -4.86
C PRO A 129 -11.81 13.08 -4.38
N ARG A 130 -11.66 14.38 -4.22
CA ARG A 130 -10.43 15.01 -3.75
C ARG A 130 -10.04 14.56 -2.34
N GLY A 131 -11.02 14.37 -1.47
CA GLY A 131 -10.76 14.03 -0.08
C GLY A 131 -9.86 15.08 0.61
N ALA A 132 -8.84 14.63 1.30
CA ALA A 132 -7.91 15.47 2.05
C ALA A 132 -6.81 16.11 1.20
N HIS A 133 -6.72 15.84 -0.10
CA HIS A 133 -5.68 16.41 -0.96
C HIS A 133 -5.84 17.93 -1.12
N PRO A 134 -4.76 18.73 -1.03
CA PRO A 134 -4.80 20.20 -1.16
C PRO A 134 -5.25 20.62 -2.57
N ARG A 135 -6.37 21.33 -2.64
CA ARG A 135 -6.97 21.73 -3.93
C ARG A 135 -6.07 22.62 -4.77
N GLU A 136 -5.32 23.49 -4.13
CA GLU A 136 -4.41 24.47 -4.76
C GLU A 136 -3.25 23.82 -5.52
N HIS A 137 -2.97 22.56 -5.25
CA HIS A 137 -1.90 21.81 -5.92
C HIS A 137 -2.42 20.84 -6.99
N ILE A 138 -3.74 20.68 -7.13
CA ILE A 138 -4.33 19.85 -8.18
C ILE A 138 -4.13 20.50 -9.55
N ARG A 139 -3.65 19.72 -10.51
CA ARG A 139 -3.33 20.20 -11.86
C ARG A 139 -3.40 19.07 -12.89
N PRO A 140 -3.58 19.40 -14.19
CA PRO A 140 -3.54 18.40 -15.27
C PRO A 140 -2.22 17.62 -15.30
N PRO A 141 -2.22 16.35 -15.77
CA PRO A 141 -1.03 15.56 -15.89
C PRO A 141 -0.05 16.09 -16.94
N SER A 142 1.24 16.04 -16.61
CA SER A 142 2.34 16.53 -17.44
C SER A 142 3.52 15.56 -17.42
N ILE A 143 3.85 15.01 -18.60
CA ILE A 143 5.01 14.13 -18.72
C ILE A 143 6.33 14.86 -18.45
N THR A 144 6.40 16.16 -18.77
CA THR A 144 7.57 16.99 -18.49
C THR A 144 7.78 17.17 -16.98
N GLU A 145 6.71 17.28 -16.20
CA GLU A 145 6.76 17.31 -14.74
C GLU A 145 7.23 15.95 -14.19
N PHE A 146 6.64 14.85 -14.66
CA PHE A 146 7.06 13.51 -14.31
C PHE A 146 8.55 13.26 -14.60
N ASP A 147 9.06 13.70 -15.74
CA ASP A 147 10.48 13.58 -16.11
C ASP A 147 11.39 14.36 -15.14
N ARG A 148 10.91 15.48 -14.55
CA ARG A 148 11.65 16.19 -13.50
C ARG A 148 11.67 15.41 -12.19
N TRP A 149 10.56 14.77 -11.80
CA TRP A 149 10.53 13.87 -10.63
C TRP A 149 11.54 12.73 -10.77
N GLN A 150 11.54 12.05 -11.90
CA GLN A 150 12.46 10.94 -12.17
C GLN A 150 13.93 11.39 -12.12
N ARG A 151 14.27 12.47 -12.83
CA ARG A 151 15.65 13.02 -12.78
C ARG A 151 16.06 13.41 -11.36
N ALA A 152 15.19 13.98 -10.57
CA ALA A 152 15.49 14.44 -9.22
C ALA A 152 15.68 13.29 -8.22
N SER A 153 15.10 12.12 -8.47
CA SER A 153 15.07 10.97 -7.57
C SER A 153 15.87 9.76 -8.07
N GLY A 154 16.47 9.82 -9.26
CA GLY A 154 17.17 8.67 -9.86
C GLY A 154 16.21 7.55 -10.24
N ASP A 155 15.14 7.89 -10.97
CA ASP A 155 14.12 6.98 -11.50
C ASP A 155 13.37 6.19 -10.41
N LEU A 156 13.11 6.85 -9.27
CA LEU A 156 12.50 6.22 -8.10
C LEU A 156 10.99 5.99 -8.24
N VAL A 157 10.25 6.85 -8.96
CA VAL A 157 8.79 6.71 -9.09
C VAL A 157 8.45 5.45 -9.88
N LYS A 158 7.63 4.58 -9.29
CA LYS A 158 7.19 3.30 -9.89
C LYS A 158 5.69 3.19 -10.03
N LEU A 159 4.93 3.96 -9.26
CA LEU A 159 3.48 3.99 -9.28
C LEU A 159 3.00 5.43 -9.25
N VAL A 160 2.05 5.76 -10.13
CA VAL A 160 1.35 7.05 -10.15
C VAL A 160 -0.14 6.81 -10.05
N THR A 161 -0.80 7.48 -9.10
CA THR A 161 -2.27 7.55 -9.02
C THR A 161 -2.76 8.85 -9.62
N LEU A 162 -3.74 8.74 -10.50
CA LEU A 162 -4.37 9.90 -11.14
C LEU A 162 -5.87 9.70 -11.37
N SER A 163 -6.56 10.82 -11.60
CA SER A 163 -7.95 10.84 -12.07
C SER A 163 -7.98 10.99 -13.60
N PRO A 164 -8.61 10.08 -14.33
CA PRO A 164 -8.62 10.13 -15.80
C PRO A 164 -9.63 11.11 -16.39
N HIS A 165 -10.20 12.04 -15.60
CA HIS A 165 -11.12 13.06 -16.10
C HIS A 165 -10.42 14.14 -16.96
N PHE A 166 -9.11 14.31 -16.82
CA PHE A 166 -8.33 15.25 -17.64
C PHE A 166 -8.20 14.77 -19.09
N ALA A 167 -8.30 15.69 -20.04
CA ALA A 167 -8.18 15.39 -21.46
C ALA A 167 -6.79 14.80 -21.81
N GLU A 168 -5.76 15.19 -21.07
CA GLU A 168 -4.37 14.73 -21.24
C GLU A 168 -4.12 13.32 -20.67
N ALA A 169 -5.02 12.79 -19.84
CA ALA A 169 -4.81 11.56 -19.08
C ALA A 169 -4.48 10.36 -19.96
N PRO A 170 -5.16 10.06 -21.08
CA PRO A 170 -4.83 8.89 -21.92
C PRO A 170 -3.39 8.96 -22.47
N ASN A 171 -2.96 10.11 -22.97
CA ASN A 171 -1.60 10.29 -23.49
C ASN A 171 -0.54 10.20 -22.40
N TYR A 172 -0.82 10.76 -21.22
CA TYR A 172 0.07 10.68 -20.07
C TYR A 172 0.20 9.22 -19.57
N ILE A 173 -0.91 8.50 -19.44
CA ILE A 173 -0.93 7.08 -19.05
C ILE A 173 -0.12 6.23 -20.01
N ALA A 174 -0.31 6.40 -21.33
CA ALA A 174 0.44 5.69 -22.34
C ALA A 174 1.96 5.96 -22.23
N ALA A 175 2.34 7.22 -22.03
CA ALA A 175 3.73 7.61 -21.83
C ALA A 175 4.35 7.03 -20.56
N LEU A 176 3.61 6.87 -19.46
CA LEU A 176 4.06 6.21 -18.24
C LEU A 176 4.21 4.70 -18.44
N ARG A 177 3.21 4.04 -19.06
CA ARG A 177 3.27 2.61 -19.39
C ARG A 177 4.51 2.29 -20.23
N ASP A 178 4.80 3.09 -21.24
CA ASP A 178 5.95 2.87 -22.14
C ASP A 178 7.30 3.01 -21.39
N ARG A 179 7.32 3.67 -20.24
CA ARG A 179 8.46 3.77 -19.30
C ARG A 179 8.45 2.69 -18.22
N GLY A 180 7.49 1.75 -18.23
CA GLY A 180 7.35 0.70 -17.23
C GLY A 180 6.86 1.21 -15.87
N ILE A 181 6.17 2.34 -15.85
CA ILE A 181 5.57 2.91 -14.65
C ILE A 181 4.13 2.40 -14.51
N LEU A 182 3.79 1.92 -13.33
CA LEU A 182 2.45 1.50 -12.98
C LEU A 182 1.52 2.72 -12.88
N VAL A 183 0.31 2.58 -13.41
CA VAL A 183 -0.70 3.62 -13.34
C VAL A 183 -1.94 3.09 -12.65
N SER A 184 -2.39 3.85 -11.64
CA SER A 184 -3.59 3.58 -10.85
C SER A 184 -4.62 4.69 -11.00
N ILE A 185 -5.89 4.30 -11.09
CA ILE A 185 -7.03 5.24 -11.10
C ILE A 185 -7.47 5.45 -9.66
N GLY A 186 -7.51 6.69 -9.20
CA GLY A 186 -7.97 7.04 -7.85
C GLY A 186 -8.40 8.49 -7.73
N HIS A 187 -9.07 8.83 -6.64
CA HIS A 187 -9.53 10.20 -6.35
C HIS A 187 -10.22 10.85 -7.55
N THR A 188 -11.25 10.19 -8.09
CA THR A 188 -11.79 10.50 -9.41
C THR A 188 -13.31 10.69 -9.42
N HIS A 189 -13.78 11.59 -10.29
CA HIS A 189 -15.16 11.70 -10.72
C HIS A 189 -15.32 11.33 -12.21
N ALA A 190 -14.34 10.63 -12.78
CA ALA A 190 -14.32 10.27 -14.19
C ALA A 190 -15.54 9.44 -14.60
N SER A 191 -16.01 9.67 -15.82
CA SER A 191 -17.07 8.86 -16.43
C SER A 191 -16.58 7.43 -16.76
N PRO A 192 -17.49 6.48 -16.96
CA PRO A 192 -17.12 5.14 -17.43
C PRO A 192 -16.25 5.15 -18.69
N GLU A 193 -16.56 6.02 -19.66
CA GLU A 193 -15.81 6.16 -20.91
C GLU A 193 -14.38 6.62 -20.66
N GLN A 194 -14.19 7.57 -19.74
CA GLN A 194 -12.86 8.06 -19.35
C GLN A 194 -12.06 6.98 -18.62
N ILE A 195 -12.71 6.15 -17.79
CA ILE A 195 -12.07 5.01 -17.13
C ILE A 195 -11.64 3.98 -18.17
N HIS A 196 -12.49 3.60 -19.12
CA HIS A 196 -12.12 2.67 -20.20
C HIS A 196 -10.99 3.23 -21.04
N ALA A 197 -11.01 4.51 -21.41
CA ALA A 197 -9.91 5.15 -22.13
C ALA A 197 -8.58 5.10 -21.36
N ALA A 198 -8.62 5.28 -20.03
CA ALA A 198 -7.43 5.16 -19.18
C ALA A 198 -6.88 3.73 -19.16
N VAL A 199 -7.77 2.73 -19.08
CA VAL A 199 -7.38 1.30 -19.14
C VAL A 199 -6.80 0.93 -20.51
N ASP A 200 -7.41 1.39 -21.60
CA ASP A 200 -6.90 1.19 -22.95
C ASP A 200 -5.53 1.84 -23.15
N ALA A 201 -5.27 2.97 -22.50
CA ALA A 201 -3.97 3.63 -22.48
C ALA A 201 -2.92 2.89 -21.62
N GLY A 202 -3.33 2.06 -20.67
CA GLY A 202 -2.40 1.24 -19.87
C GLY A 202 -2.54 1.36 -18.35
N ALA A 203 -3.60 1.96 -17.81
CA ALA A 203 -3.89 1.89 -16.39
C ALA A 203 -4.20 0.43 -15.99
N THR A 204 -3.60 -0.05 -14.89
CA THR A 204 -3.69 -1.45 -14.44
C THR A 204 -4.17 -1.60 -13.01
N LEU A 205 -4.26 -0.51 -12.25
CA LEU A 205 -4.63 -0.50 -10.85
C LEU A 205 -5.78 0.47 -10.57
N SER A 206 -6.52 0.21 -9.49
CA SER A 206 -7.45 1.15 -8.85
C SER A 206 -6.97 1.41 -7.43
N THR A 207 -6.72 2.67 -7.08
CA THR A 207 -6.25 3.07 -5.75
C THR A 207 -7.42 3.04 -4.78
N HIS A 208 -7.22 2.34 -3.63
CA HIS A 208 -8.17 2.18 -2.51
C HIS A 208 -9.65 2.30 -2.95
N LEU A 209 -10.03 1.44 -3.91
CA LEU A 209 -11.34 1.48 -4.59
C LEU A 209 -12.50 1.51 -3.58
N GLY A 210 -13.40 2.47 -3.77
CA GLY A 210 -14.51 2.76 -2.85
C GLY A 210 -14.26 3.99 -1.98
N ASN A 211 -13.01 4.51 -1.96
CA ASN A 211 -12.62 5.74 -1.26
C ASN A 211 -12.23 6.81 -2.28
N GLY A 212 -12.22 8.09 -1.86
CA GLY A 212 -11.97 9.20 -2.78
C GLY A 212 -13.00 9.27 -3.92
N VAL A 213 -14.28 9.20 -3.58
CA VAL A 213 -15.43 9.22 -4.51
C VAL A 213 -16.49 10.21 -4.04
N ASP A 214 -17.40 10.59 -4.93
CA ASP A 214 -18.55 11.46 -4.59
C ASP A 214 -19.56 10.76 -3.69
N ASP A 215 -20.23 11.53 -2.84
CA ASP A 215 -21.41 11.15 -2.09
C ASP A 215 -22.47 12.28 -2.23
N PRO A 216 -23.53 12.08 -3.00
CA PRO A 216 -23.99 10.84 -3.64
C PRO A 216 -23.34 10.53 -5.00
N LEU A 217 -23.24 9.24 -5.34
CA LEU A 217 -22.89 8.77 -6.68
C LEU A 217 -24.13 8.61 -7.58
N PRO A 218 -24.01 8.76 -8.91
CA PRO A 218 -25.04 8.37 -9.85
C PRO A 218 -25.44 6.89 -9.64
N ARG A 219 -26.75 6.60 -9.77
CA ARG A 219 -27.22 5.21 -9.59
C ARG A 219 -26.56 4.26 -10.58
N HIS A 220 -26.67 4.57 -11.87
CA HIS A 220 -26.13 3.80 -13.00
C HIS A 220 -25.98 4.70 -14.24
N PRO A 221 -24.88 4.62 -14.99
CA PRO A 221 -23.61 3.98 -14.59
C PRO A 221 -22.84 4.82 -13.57
N ASN A 222 -21.84 4.24 -12.91
CA ASN A 222 -20.93 4.98 -12.06
C ASN A 222 -19.52 4.37 -12.05
N LEU A 223 -18.57 5.12 -11.58
CA LEU A 223 -17.15 4.79 -11.57
C LEU A 223 -16.80 3.53 -10.75
N LEU A 224 -17.57 3.19 -9.69
CA LEU A 224 -17.29 2.01 -8.87
C LEU A 224 -17.61 0.74 -9.64
N TRP A 225 -18.82 0.65 -10.24
CA TRP A 225 -19.20 -0.51 -11.03
C TRP A 225 -18.30 -0.68 -12.24
N THR A 226 -17.90 0.40 -12.90
CA THR A 226 -17.00 0.36 -14.05
C THR A 226 -15.64 -0.24 -13.68
N GLN A 227 -15.02 0.24 -12.57
CA GLN A 227 -13.73 -0.29 -12.14
C GLN A 227 -13.82 -1.72 -11.60
N LEU A 228 -14.92 -2.08 -10.90
CA LEU A 228 -15.15 -3.45 -10.44
C LEU A 228 -15.32 -4.43 -11.60
N ALA A 229 -16.02 -4.04 -12.66
CA ALA A 229 -16.27 -4.87 -13.84
C ALA A 229 -15.08 -4.98 -14.78
N GLU A 230 -14.13 -4.04 -14.75
CA GLU A 230 -12.99 -4.01 -15.67
C GLU A 230 -11.91 -5.02 -15.24
N ASP A 231 -11.80 -6.13 -15.96
CA ASP A 231 -10.91 -7.25 -15.62
C ASP A 231 -9.41 -6.94 -15.74
N ARG A 232 -9.05 -5.91 -16.50
CA ARG A 232 -7.66 -5.45 -16.65
C ARG A 232 -7.18 -4.64 -15.45
N LEU A 233 -8.08 -4.13 -14.61
CA LEU A 233 -7.74 -3.43 -13.38
C LEU A 233 -7.63 -4.41 -12.21
N THR A 234 -6.57 -4.28 -11.43
CA THR A 234 -6.47 -4.85 -10.08
C THR A 234 -6.81 -3.78 -9.07
N ALA A 235 -7.77 -4.05 -8.18
CA ALA A 235 -8.22 -3.09 -7.19
C ALA A 235 -7.43 -3.19 -5.89
N MET A 236 -6.91 -2.07 -5.40
CA MET A 236 -6.37 -1.94 -4.05
C MET A 236 -7.51 -1.59 -3.10
N PHE A 237 -7.51 -2.17 -1.90
CA PHE A 237 -8.53 -1.94 -0.88
C PHE A 237 -7.88 -1.65 0.47
N ILE A 238 -8.41 -0.68 1.20
CA ILE A 238 -8.12 -0.47 2.62
C ILE A 238 -9.02 -1.41 3.42
N GLY A 239 -8.40 -2.36 4.15
CA GLY A 239 -9.11 -3.41 4.88
C GLY A 239 -9.19 -3.16 6.38
N ASP A 240 -9.27 -1.91 6.81
CA ASP A 240 -9.18 -1.50 8.21
C ASP A 240 -10.51 -1.58 8.99
N GLY A 241 -11.63 -1.92 8.31
CA GLY A 241 -12.97 -1.96 8.91
C GLY A 241 -13.61 -0.58 9.13
N HIS A 242 -12.91 0.51 8.78
CA HIS A 242 -13.39 1.89 8.95
C HIS A 242 -13.70 2.58 7.61
N HIS A 243 -12.85 2.38 6.61
CA HIS A 243 -13.00 2.98 5.28
C HIS A 243 -14.12 2.34 4.48
N LEU A 244 -14.18 1.02 4.49
CA LEU A 244 -15.24 0.25 3.84
C LEU A 244 -15.95 -0.61 4.89
N PRO A 245 -17.28 -0.49 5.04
CA PRO A 245 -18.04 -1.46 5.84
C PRO A 245 -17.81 -2.90 5.36
N ASP A 246 -17.80 -3.86 6.27
CA ASP A 246 -17.49 -5.27 5.98
C ASP A 246 -18.29 -5.86 4.82
N ASP A 247 -19.61 -5.60 4.79
CA ASP A 247 -20.47 -6.08 3.70
C ASP A 247 -20.09 -5.44 2.36
N THR A 248 -19.70 -4.16 2.36
CA THR A 248 -19.25 -3.46 1.16
C THR A 248 -17.96 -4.06 0.64
N LEU A 249 -16.93 -4.19 1.48
CA LEU A 249 -15.66 -4.77 1.11
C LEU A 249 -15.80 -6.22 0.63
N LYS A 250 -16.62 -7.02 1.32
CA LYS A 250 -16.92 -8.39 0.94
C LYS A 250 -17.56 -8.50 -0.45
N VAL A 251 -18.53 -7.64 -0.76
CA VAL A 251 -19.17 -7.61 -2.08
C VAL A 251 -18.19 -7.16 -3.16
N MET A 252 -17.38 -6.13 -2.89
CA MET A 252 -16.39 -5.63 -3.83
C MET A 252 -15.30 -6.67 -4.13
N LEU A 253 -14.82 -7.40 -3.11
CA LEU A 253 -13.86 -8.50 -3.28
C LEU A 253 -14.44 -9.66 -4.10
N ARG A 254 -15.73 -10.00 -3.89
CA ARG A 254 -16.41 -11.02 -4.69
C ARG A 254 -16.58 -10.61 -6.15
N ALA A 255 -16.97 -9.35 -6.39
CA ALA A 255 -17.13 -8.81 -7.73
C ALA A 255 -15.78 -8.75 -8.48
N LYS A 256 -14.74 -8.30 -7.81
CA LYS A 256 -13.41 -8.17 -8.41
C LYS A 256 -12.68 -9.50 -8.56
N GLY A 257 -12.94 -10.43 -7.66
CA GLY A 257 -12.20 -11.69 -7.51
C GLY A 257 -10.86 -11.50 -6.80
N LEU A 258 -10.50 -12.49 -5.98
CA LEU A 258 -9.30 -12.40 -5.12
C LEU A 258 -7.99 -12.31 -5.92
N ASP A 259 -7.96 -12.76 -7.17
CA ASP A 259 -6.78 -12.65 -8.04
C ASP A 259 -6.48 -11.22 -8.49
N ARG A 260 -7.49 -10.36 -8.48
CA ARG A 260 -7.42 -8.96 -8.89
C ARG A 260 -7.70 -8.00 -7.74
N ALA A 261 -7.42 -8.42 -6.52
CA ALA A 261 -7.54 -7.62 -5.31
C ALA A 261 -6.19 -7.56 -4.59
N ILE A 262 -5.86 -6.40 -4.03
CA ILE A 262 -4.68 -6.14 -3.21
C ILE A 262 -5.16 -5.44 -1.94
N LEU A 263 -4.60 -5.81 -0.78
CA LEU A 263 -4.71 -5.02 0.44
C LEU A 263 -3.58 -3.99 0.49
N VAL A 264 -3.93 -2.76 0.81
CA VAL A 264 -3.02 -1.69 1.18
C VAL A 264 -3.41 -1.14 2.53
N SER A 265 -2.46 -0.61 3.28
CA SER A 265 -2.78 0.05 4.55
C SER A 265 -3.26 1.48 4.33
N ASP A 266 -2.66 2.18 3.39
CA ASP A 266 -2.80 3.63 3.22
C ASP A 266 -2.55 4.39 4.53
N VAL A 267 -1.67 3.80 5.37
CA VAL A 267 -1.43 4.28 6.73
C VAL A 267 -0.70 5.62 6.72
N VAL A 268 -1.17 6.53 7.58
CA VAL A 268 -0.58 7.85 7.80
C VAL A 268 0.29 7.87 9.07
N ALA A 269 0.98 8.98 9.33
CA ALA A 269 1.90 9.14 10.46
C ALA A 269 1.30 8.78 11.83
N LEU A 270 -0.01 8.92 12.00
CA LEU A 270 -0.69 8.59 13.27
C LEU A 270 -0.93 7.10 13.48
N GLY A 271 -0.72 6.25 12.46
CA GLY A 271 -0.76 4.80 12.63
C GLY A 271 0.26 4.34 13.68
N GLY A 272 -0.19 3.52 14.63
CA GLY A 272 0.64 3.02 15.73
C GLY A 272 0.95 4.03 16.82
N MET A 273 0.36 5.23 16.80
CA MET A 273 0.39 6.21 17.88
C MET A 273 -0.69 5.89 18.93
N PRO A 274 -0.55 6.37 20.18
CA PRO A 274 -1.62 6.24 21.18
C PRO A 274 -2.92 6.92 20.73
N PRO A 275 -4.09 6.41 21.13
CA PRO A 275 -5.35 7.12 20.93
C PRO A 275 -5.34 8.52 21.53
N GLY A 276 -5.96 9.50 20.85
CA GLY A 276 -5.98 10.88 21.31
C GLY A 276 -6.32 11.89 20.23
N LEU A 277 -6.24 13.17 20.59
CA LEU A 277 -6.37 14.29 19.66
C LEU A 277 -5.00 14.73 19.18
N TYR A 278 -4.89 14.95 17.88
CA TYR A 278 -3.65 15.37 17.23
C TYR A 278 -3.91 16.52 16.28
N GLU A 279 -2.97 17.44 16.19
CA GLU A 279 -2.97 18.47 15.17
C GLU A 279 -2.06 18.03 14.01
N THR A 280 -2.60 17.98 12.81
CA THR A 280 -1.89 17.48 11.61
C THR A 280 -1.89 18.53 10.50
N PRO A 281 -0.85 18.59 9.66
CA PRO A 281 -0.80 19.53 8.53
C PRO A 281 -1.94 19.29 7.53
N VAL A 282 -2.36 18.05 7.37
CA VAL A 282 -3.49 17.65 6.52
C VAL A 282 -4.62 17.18 7.43
N GLY A 283 -5.77 17.88 7.36
CA GLY A 283 -6.94 17.56 8.20
C GLY A 283 -7.09 18.44 9.46
N GLY A 284 -6.06 19.16 9.91
CA GLY A 284 -6.12 19.99 11.12
C GLY A 284 -6.24 19.16 12.40
N LEU A 285 -7.25 19.44 13.24
CA LEU A 285 -7.50 18.67 14.46
C LEU A 285 -8.19 17.35 14.11
N VAL A 286 -7.52 16.24 14.42
CA VAL A 286 -8.00 14.87 14.17
C VAL A 286 -8.07 14.06 15.46
N GLU A 287 -8.91 13.05 15.48
CA GLU A 287 -9.09 12.13 16.59
C GLU A 287 -8.75 10.70 16.17
N LEU A 288 -7.79 10.09 16.89
CA LEU A 288 -7.48 8.67 16.79
C LEU A 288 -8.14 7.93 17.94
N THR A 289 -9.05 7.02 17.62
CA THR A 289 -9.77 6.22 18.62
C THR A 289 -9.01 4.93 18.98
N PRO A 290 -9.34 4.26 20.11
CA PRO A 290 -8.67 3.01 20.53
C PRO A 290 -8.79 1.85 19.54
N ASP A 291 -9.82 1.83 18.69
CA ASP A 291 -10.03 0.83 17.64
C ASP A 291 -9.33 1.18 16.32
N GLY A 292 -8.55 2.26 16.29
CA GLY A 292 -7.75 2.67 15.14
C GLY A 292 -8.48 3.56 14.12
N ARG A 293 -9.72 3.99 14.40
CA ARG A 293 -10.41 4.95 13.54
C ARG A 293 -9.75 6.32 13.66
N LEU A 294 -9.38 6.90 12.53
CA LEU A 294 -8.85 8.27 12.43
C LEU A 294 -9.84 9.16 11.70
N SER A 295 -10.33 10.20 12.35
CA SER A 295 -11.34 11.10 11.80
C SER A 295 -11.05 12.58 12.09
N LEU A 296 -11.57 13.48 11.26
CA LEU A 296 -11.60 14.91 11.58
C LEU A 296 -12.41 15.10 12.87
N HIS A 297 -11.82 15.76 13.86
CA HIS A 297 -12.44 15.91 15.17
C HIS A 297 -13.85 16.54 15.08
N GLY A 298 -14.79 15.92 15.79
CA GLY A 298 -16.19 16.36 15.79
C GLY A 298 -16.97 16.05 14.51
N THR A 299 -16.43 15.26 13.58
CA THR A 299 -17.10 14.85 12.34
C THR A 299 -17.07 13.33 12.14
N ARG A 300 -17.83 12.86 11.13
CA ARG A 300 -17.79 11.46 10.69
C ARG A 300 -16.74 11.18 9.61
N PHE A 301 -16.08 12.21 9.09
CA PHE A 301 -15.16 12.08 7.96
C PHE A 301 -13.81 11.53 8.41
N LEU A 302 -13.32 10.53 7.69
CA LEU A 302 -11.99 9.95 7.92
C LEU A 302 -10.90 10.93 7.50
N ALA A 303 -9.78 10.87 8.22
CA ALA A 303 -8.58 11.67 7.96
C ALA A 303 -7.38 10.79 7.57
N GLY A 304 -7.63 9.69 6.88
CA GLY A 304 -6.65 8.66 6.51
C GLY A 304 -6.80 7.39 7.33
N SER A 305 -5.98 6.38 7.05
CA SER A 305 -5.93 5.12 7.79
C SER A 305 -4.86 5.17 8.89
N ALA A 306 -5.16 4.59 10.06
CA ALA A 306 -4.18 4.41 11.13
C ALA A 306 -3.89 2.93 11.40
N VAL A 307 -4.46 2.01 10.62
CA VAL A 307 -4.37 0.56 10.80
C VAL A 307 -3.27 -0.01 9.88
N PRO A 308 -2.22 -0.64 10.43
CA PRO A 308 -1.16 -1.24 9.61
C PRO A 308 -1.66 -2.48 8.86
N LEU A 309 -1.00 -2.82 7.75
CA LEU A 309 -1.40 -3.88 6.82
C LEU A 309 -1.65 -5.24 7.49
N LYS A 310 -0.84 -5.61 8.51
CA LYS A 310 -1.02 -6.87 9.25
C LYS A 310 -2.39 -6.98 9.92
N ASP A 311 -2.92 -5.85 10.40
CA ASP A 311 -4.21 -5.82 11.08
C ASP A 311 -5.37 -5.83 10.06
N ALA A 312 -5.20 -5.23 8.89
CA ALA A 312 -6.12 -5.41 7.75
C ALA A 312 -6.18 -6.88 7.31
N VAL A 313 -5.03 -7.57 7.22
CA VAL A 313 -4.98 -9.03 6.95
C VAL A 313 -5.74 -9.81 8.02
N ALA A 314 -5.51 -9.51 9.31
CA ALA A 314 -6.18 -10.17 10.43
C ALA A 314 -7.70 -9.92 10.40
N HIS A 315 -8.12 -8.71 10.08
CA HIS A 315 -9.52 -8.32 9.96
C HIS A 315 -10.24 -9.18 8.91
N LEU A 316 -9.70 -9.24 7.68
CA LEU A 316 -10.29 -10.06 6.62
C LEU A 316 -10.31 -11.55 6.97
N ALA A 317 -9.24 -12.06 7.61
CA ALA A 317 -9.15 -13.45 8.03
C ALA A 317 -10.15 -13.81 9.15
N THR A 318 -10.58 -12.83 9.92
CA THR A 318 -11.61 -13.00 10.96
C THR A 318 -13.01 -12.94 10.37
N MET A 319 -13.23 -12.05 9.40
CA MET A 319 -14.57 -11.71 8.93
C MET A 319 -15.11 -12.65 7.84
N TYR A 320 -14.31 -13.02 6.83
CA TYR A 320 -14.88 -13.76 5.69
C TYR A 320 -13.87 -14.45 4.74
N LEU A 321 -12.58 -14.31 4.94
CA LEU A 321 -11.54 -15.01 4.18
C LEU A 321 -10.79 -15.99 5.09
N SER A 322 -10.12 -16.97 4.51
CA SER A 322 -9.09 -17.72 5.23
C SER A 322 -7.85 -16.85 5.48
N LEU A 323 -7.01 -17.22 6.46
CA LEU A 323 -5.73 -16.55 6.69
C LEU A 323 -4.85 -16.57 5.42
N SER A 324 -4.84 -17.71 4.71
CA SER A 324 -4.09 -17.87 3.45
C SER A 324 -4.54 -16.89 2.37
N GLU A 325 -5.86 -16.76 2.17
CA GLU A 325 -6.42 -15.82 1.20
C GLU A 325 -6.12 -14.37 1.57
N SER A 326 -6.29 -14.00 2.85
CA SER A 326 -5.99 -12.66 3.33
C SER A 326 -4.52 -12.29 3.16
N LEU A 327 -3.59 -13.19 3.49
CA LEU A 327 -2.15 -13.02 3.27
C LEU A 327 -1.82 -12.90 1.79
N ARG A 328 -2.47 -13.66 0.92
CA ARG A 328 -2.26 -13.57 -0.53
C ARG A 328 -2.51 -12.18 -1.08
N LEU A 329 -3.53 -11.46 -0.56
CA LEU A 329 -3.85 -10.08 -0.96
C LEU A 329 -2.76 -9.07 -0.54
N ALA A 330 -1.95 -9.42 0.46
CA ALA A 330 -0.87 -8.58 1.00
C ALA A 330 0.55 -9.11 0.69
N THR A 331 0.68 -10.19 -0.11
CA THR A 331 1.97 -10.81 -0.46
C THR A 331 2.06 -11.08 -1.97
N GLN A 332 1.42 -12.16 -2.45
CA GLN A 332 1.52 -12.62 -3.84
C GLN A 332 0.92 -11.62 -4.84
N ASN A 333 -0.23 -11.04 -4.50
CA ASN A 333 -0.92 -10.15 -5.43
C ASN A 333 -0.17 -8.85 -5.68
N PRO A 334 0.29 -8.08 -4.66
CA PRO A 334 1.11 -6.89 -4.89
C PRO A 334 2.49 -7.21 -5.47
N ALA A 335 3.08 -8.36 -5.14
CA ALA A 335 4.40 -8.77 -5.63
C ALA A 335 4.50 -8.79 -7.16
N ARG A 336 3.42 -9.16 -7.86
CA ARG A 336 3.38 -9.22 -9.33
C ARG A 336 3.69 -7.88 -9.99
N PHE A 337 3.26 -6.79 -9.37
CA PHE A 337 3.48 -5.44 -9.87
C PHE A 337 4.91 -4.92 -9.61
N LEU A 338 5.64 -5.59 -8.72
CA LEU A 338 7.02 -5.26 -8.37
C LEU A 338 8.04 -6.27 -8.95
N GLY A 339 7.61 -7.18 -9.82
CA GLY A 339 8.47 -8.22 -10.39
C GLY A 339 8.97 -9.24 -9.35
N ARG A 340 8.18 -9.48 -8.28
CA ARG A 340 8.48 -10.41 -7.19
C ARG A 340 7.48 -11.56 -7.17
N THR A 341 7.78 -12.61 -6.42
CA THR A 341 6.88 -13.78 -6.32
C THR A 341 5.86 -13.65 -5.18
N GLY A 342 6.27 -13.07 -4.06
CA GLY A 342 5.47 -13.00 -2.83
C GLY A 342 5.07 -14.39 -2.29
N LYS A 343 5.85 -15.45 -2.61
CA LYS A 343 5.57 -16.82 -2.24
C LYS A 343 6.69 -17.40 -1.39
N LEU A 344 6.32 -18.34 -0.51
CA LEU A 344 7.26 -19.16 0.21
C LEU A 344 7.75 -20.27 -0.73
N GLN A 345 8.86 -20.02 -1.44
CA GLN A 345 9.41 -20.96 -2.43
C GLN A 345 10.92 -20.82 -2.56
N VAL A 346 11.59 -21.90 -2.93
CA VAL A 346 13.04 -21.89 -3.21
C VAL A 346 13.34 -20.90 -4.34
N GLY A 347 14.42 -20.12 -4.17
CA GLY A 347 14.81 -19.05 -5.10
C GLY A 347 14.18 -17.68 -4.83
N ALA A 348 13.15 -17.60 -3.97
CA ALA A 348 12.58 -16.32 -3.54
C ALA A 348 13.49 -15.61 -2.53
N PRO A 349 13.40 -14.28 -2.38
CA PRO A 349 14.06 -13.55 -1.31
C PRO A 349 13.72 -14.13 0.07
N GLY A 350 14.67 -14.14 0.98
CA GLY A 350 14.50 -14.55 2.37
C GLY A 350 13.80 -13.49 3.23
N ASP A 351 12.76 -12.86 2.67
CA ASP A 351 11.89 -11.89 3.31
C ASP A 351 10.74 -12.65 3.95
N LEU A 352 10.82 -12.90 5.23
CA LEU A 352 9.89 -13.79 5.93
C LEU A 352 9.36 -13.14 7.20
N VAL A 353 8.11 -13.46 7.52
CA VAL A 353 7.45 -13.05 8.77
C VAL A 353 6.99 -14.29 9.52
N ARG A 354 7.44 -14.41 10.77
CA ARG A 354 6.93 -15.39 11.72
C ARG A 354 6.02 -14.71 12.71
N PHE A 355 4.83 -15.27 12.90
CA PHE A 355 3.78 -14.64 13.71
C PHE A 355 2.83 -15.68 14.31
N THR A 356 2.12 -15.30 15.36
CA THR A 356 0.93 -15.99 15.83
C THR A 356 -0.32 -15.24 15.37
N TRP A 357 -1.41 -15.97 15.15
CA TRP A 357 -2.69 -15.40 14.78
C TRP A 357 -3.84 -16.13 15.47
N LYS A 358 -4.73 -15.34 16.05
CA LYS A 358 -6.02 -15.77 16.59
C LYS A 358 -7.05 -14.67 16.30
N PRO A 359 -8.31 -15.02 16.02
CA PRO A 359 -9.35 -14.03 15.70
C PRO A 359 -9.50 -12.90 16.74
N ALA A 360 -9.36 -13.23 18.05
CA ALA A 360 -9.51 -12.26 19.14
C ALA A 360 -8.23 -11.42 19.41
N GLU A 361 -7.07 -11.88 18.98
CA GLU A 361 -5.77 -11.26 19.29
C GLU A 361 -5.13 -10.58 18.06
N GLY A 362 -5.67 -10.84 16.86
CA GLY A 362 -5.06 -10.41 15.60
C GLY A 362 -3.73 -11.10 15.30
N ILE A 363 -2.93 -10.51 14.41
CA ILE A 363 -1.59 -10.99 14.06
C ILE A 363 -0.55 -10.37 15.00
N GLN A 364 0.18 -11.24 15.72
CA GLN A 364 1.28 -10.85 16.59
C GLN A 364 2.61 -11.27 15.97
N ILE A 365 3.42 -10.30 15.55
CA ILE A 365 4.71 -10.53 14.90
C ILE A 365 5.73 -10.99 15.95
N GLU A 366 6.36 -12.14 15.71
CA GLU A 366 7.44 -12.69 16.56
C GLU A 366 8.82 -12.36 15.99
N SER A 367 8.98 -12.47 14.68
CA SER A 367 10.21 -12.08 14.01
C SER A 367 10.00 -11.77 12.54
N VAL A 368 10.82 -10.85 12.02
CA VAL A 368 10.88 -10.47 10.62
C VAL A 368 12.29 -10.70 10.12
N LEU A 369 12.40 -11.35 8.97
CA LEU A 369 13.65 -11.47 8.22
C LEU A 369 13.56 -10.61 6.97
N LEU A 370 14.59 -9.83 6.71
CA LEU A 370 14.79 -9.11 5.46
C LEU A 370 16.06 -9.65 4.80
N GLN A 371 15.91 -10.27 3.63
CA GLN A 371 17.00 -10.98 2.94
C GLN A 371 17.75 -11.97 3.88
N GLY A 372 17.00 -12.67 4.73
CA GLY A 372 17.54 -13.62 5.70
C GLY A 372 18.25 -13.03 6.92
N ALA A 373 18.42 -11.71 6.98
CA ALA A 373 18.91 -11.04 8.17
C ALA A 373 17.76 -10.79 9.14
N ARG A 374 17.91 -11.27 10.39
CA ARG A 374 17.00 -10.91 11.47
C ARG A 374 17.34 -9.50 11.92
N LEU A 375 16.39 -8.58 11.77
CA LEU A 375 16.58 -7.26 12.34
C LEU A 375 16.35 -7.34 13.85
N GLY A 376 17.36 -6.91 14.62
CA GLY A 376 17.33 -6.92 16.07
C GLY A 376 16.13 -6.10 16.60
N ARG A 377 15.63 -6.57 17.75
CA ARG A 377 14.64 -5.84 18.54
C ARG A 377 15.17 -4.47 18.98
#